data_2582339211e6658ef9f74349c9235bcd
#
_entry.id   2582339211e6658ef9f74349c9235bcd
#
_cell.length_a   1.000
_cell.length_b   1.000
_cell.length_c   1.000
_cell.angle_alpha   90.00
_cell.angle_beta   90.00
_cell.angle_gamma   90.00
#
_symmetry.space_group_name_H-M   'P 1'
#
loop_
_entity.id
_entity.type
_entity.pdbx_description
1 polymer ?
#
loop_
_entity_poly.entity_id
_entity_poly.type
_entity_poly.pdbx_seq_one_letter_code
_entity_poly.pdbx_strand_id
1 'polypeptide(L)'
;MQIKLNERLSAVARQVLPGKPAADIGTDHNYLPVYLVVNGICPAVIATDKARGPFDNACQLVALLSLDKQIQVRLGDGLKVLQPHEAATICISGLGGCAICEILADSPAVAQSAERLVLQPQRHAPKLRKYLIDNDWRIVAEDIAFESSFYYEIIVAEPGQMQLSETEIQFGSHLLAEPHPLLKPYLQLKLADLQLLGEQLATKEGAEAAKRRISLQQQITQIEDVLGGL
;
A
#
# COMPACT_ATOMS: atom_id res chain seq x y z
N MET A 1 -1.87 -27.94 -2.53
CA MET A 1 -2.73 -27.12 -1.64
C MET A 1 -2.95 -25.78 -2.32
N GLN A 2 -4.17 -25.33 -2.52
CA GLN A 2 -4.44 -24.05 -3.18
C GLN A 2 -4.57 -22.99 -2.09
N ILE A 3 -3.58 -22.10 -1.97
CA ILE A 3 -3.69 -20.93 -1.08
C ILE A 3 -4.47 -19.86 -1.84
N LYS A 4 -5.61 -19.46 -1.26
CA LYS A 4 -6.42 -18.38 -1.79
C LYS A 4 -6.12 -17.12 -0.99
N LEU A 5 -5.69 -16.07 -1.67
CA LEU A 5 -5.58 -14.74 -1.09
C LEU A 5 -6.98 -14.09 -1.01
N ASN A 6 -7.12 -13.17 -0.07
CA ASN A 6 -8.24 -12.24 -0.04
C ASN A 6 -8.10 -11.20 -1.17
N GLU A 7 -9.11 -10.38 -1.42
CA GLU A 7 -9.12 -9.43 -2.55
C GLU A 7 -7.99 -8.41 -2.45
N ARG A 8 -7.70 -7.90 -1.26
CA ARG A 8 -6.64 -6.94 -0.99
C ARG A 8 -5.25 -7.50 -1.34
N LEU A 9 -4.90 -8.67 -0.81
CA LEU A 9 -3.61 -9.31 -1.11
C LEU A 9 -3.55 -9.84 -2.56
N SER A 10 -4.67 -10.21 -3.15
CA SER A 10 -4.74 -10.58 -4.57
C SER A 10 -4.41 -9.38 -5.47
N ALA A 11 -4.90 -8.19 -5.13
CA ALA A 11 -4.55 -6.96 -5.83
C ALA A 11 -3.05 -6.63 -5.72
N VAL A 12 -2.45 -6.82 -4.53
CA VAL A 12 -0.99 -6.69 -4.32
C VAL A 12 -0.23 -7.72 -5.17
N ALA A 13 -0.62 -8.99 -5.13
CA ALA A 13 0.06 -10.07 -5.84
C ALA A 13 0.08 -9.87 -7.36
N ARG A 14 -1.00 -9.33 -7.95
CA ARG A 14 -1.07 -9.01 -9.39
C ARG A 14 -0.01 -8.00 -9.86
N GLN A 15 0.50 -7.18 -8.94
CA GLN A 15 1.46 -6.11 -9.25
C GLN A 15 2.93 -6.53 -9.09
N VAL A 16 3.19 -7.72 -8.54
CA VAL A 16 4.55 -8.24 -8.34
C VAL A 16 5.17 -8.62 -9.68
N LEU A 17 6.44 -8.27 -9.89
CA LEU A 17 7.19 -8.61 -11.10
C LEU A 17 7.39 -10.12 -11.20
N PRO A 18 6.85 -10.79 -12.24
CA PRO A 18 6.98 -12.24 -12.36
C PRO A 18 8.41 -12.66 -12.71
N GLY A 19 8.80 -13.84 -12.25
CA GLY A 19 10.10 -14.44 -12.55
C GLY A 19 11.28 -13.84 -11.79
N LYS A 20 11.04 -12.90 -10.88
CA LYS A 20 12.05 -12.20 -10.08
C LYS A 20 11.83 -12.40 -8.58
N PRO A 21 12.90 -12.29 -7.74
CA PRO A 21 12.73 -12.34 -6.29
C PRO A 21 11.90 -11.17 -5.77
N ALA A 22 11.12 -11.42 -4.72
CA ALA A 22 10.35 -10.37 -4.05
C ALA A 22 10.63 -10.34 -2.53
N ALA A 23 10.27 -9.24 -1.88
CA ALA A 23 10.22 -9.14 -0.42
C ALA A 23 8.82 -8.70 0.03
N ASP A 24 8.33 -9.27 1.13
CA ASP A 24 7.09 -8.89 1.79
C ASP A 24 7.40 -8.40 3.21
N ILE A 25 7.15 -7.12 3.45
CA ILE A 25 7.53 -6.43 4.67
C ILE A 25 6.32 -6.30 5.61
N GLY A 26 6.43 -6.90 6.80
CA GLY A 26 5.30 -7.02 7.73
C GLY A 26 4.37 -8.14 7.29
N THR A 27 4.93 -9.33 7.07
CA THR A 27 4.23 -10.45 6.40
C THR A 27 3.08 -11.06 7.20
N ASP A 28 3.05 -10.85 8.55
CA ASP A 28 2.08 -11.36 9.50
C ASP A 28 1.87 -12.89 9.36
N HIS A 29 0.94 -13.33 8.51
CA HIS A 29 0.61 -14.75 8.30
C HIS A 29 1.32 -15.40 7.09
N ASN A 30 2.23 -14.71 6.41
CA ASN A 30 3.00 -15.23 5.27
C ASN A 30 2.16 -15.70 4.06
N TYR A 31 0.91 -15.22 3.94
CA TYR A 31 0.03 -15.65 2.85
C TYR A 31 0.51 -15.18 1.47
N LEU A 32 0.97 -13.92 1.36
CA LEU A 32 1.47 -13.37 0.11
C LEU A 32 2.74 -14.07 -0.36
N PRO A 33 3.81 -14.24 0.46
CA PRO A 33 5.01 -14.99 0.11
C PRO A 33 4.73 -16.40 -0.39
N VAL A 34 3.90 -17.16 0.34
CA VAL A 34 3.57 -18.53 -0.04
C VAL A 34 2.78 -18.56 -1.36
N TYR A 35 1.82 -17.65 -1.55
CA TYR A 35 1.07 -17.54 -2.79
C TYR A 35 1.98 -17.28 -4.00
N LEU A 36 2.91 -16.33 -3.86
CA LEU A 36 3.83 -15.94 -4.94
C LEU A 36 4.72 -17.10 -5.37
N VAL A 37 5.22 -17.90 -4.43
CA VAL A 37 6.09 -19.04 -4.70
C VAL A 37 5.29 -20.23 -5.25
N VAL A 38 4.20 -20.62 -4.59
CA VAL A 38 3.41 -21.81 -4.99
C VAL A 38 2.79 -21.65 -6.38
N ASN A 39 2.43 -20.43 -6.77
CA ASN A 39 1.90 -20.14 -8.11
C ASN A 39 3.01 -19.83 -9.14
N GLY A 40 4.30 -19.97 -8.79
CA GLY A 40 5.42 -19.74 -9.71
C GLY A 40 5.57 -18.28 -10.16
N ILE A 41 4.99 -17.31 -9.43
CA ILE A 41 5.13 -15.89 -9.73
C ILE A 41 6.55 -15.43 -9.41
N CYS A 42 7.07 -15.81 -8.22
CA CYS A 42 8.43 -15.51 -7.80
C CYS A 42 9.22 -16.79 -7.56
N PRO A 43 10.50 -16.86 -7.99
CA PRO A 43 11.38 -17.97 -7.68
C PRO A 43 11.77 -18.05 -6.21
N ALA A 44 11.82 -16.90 -5.53
CA ALA A 44 12.12 -16.77 -4.11
C ALA A 44 11.47 -15.53 -3.53
N VAL A 45 11.14 -15.58 -2.23
CA VAL A 45 10.58 -14.44 -1.48
C VAL A 45 11.25 -14.32 -0.11
N ILE A 46 11.59 -13.10 0.28
CA ILE A 46 12.00 -12.76 1.64
C ILE A 46 10.76 -12.22 2.37
N ALA A 47 10.36 -12.91 3.44
CA ALA A 47 9.26 -12.48 4.29
C ALA A 47 9.83 -11.89 5.59
N THR A 48 9.37 -10.69 5.99
CA THR A 48 9.90 -10.06 7.20
C THR A 48 8.79 -9.67 8.15
N ASP A 49 9.05 -9.77 9.45
CA ASP A 49 8.21 -9.18 10.49
C ASP A 49 9.07 -8.73 11.67
N LYS A 50 8.66 -7.64 12.34
CA LYS A 50 9.36 -7.14 13.51
C LYS A 50 8.89 -7.80 14.80
N ALA A 51 7.70 -8.39 14.80
CA ALA A 51 7.10 -9.03 15.95
C ALA A 51 7.42 -10.53 15.96
N ARG A 52 7.85 -11.05 17.13
CA ARG A 52 8.27 -12.43 17.28
C ARG A 52 7.17 -13.43 16.95
N GLY A 53 5.92 -13.16 17.37
CA GLY A 53 4.78 -14.05 17.11
C GLY A 53 4.50 -14.26 15.61
N PRO A 54 4.25 -13.21 14.82
CA PRO A 54 4.13 -13.30 13.37
C PRO A 54 5.32 -13.99 12.69
N PHE A 55 6.56 -13.65 13.10
CA PHE A 55 7.76 -14.31 12.59
C PHE A 55 7.73 -15.84 12.85
N ASP A 56 7.42 -16.28 14.08
CA ASP A 56 7.39 -17.71 14.43
C ASP A 56 6.26 -18.43 13.64
N ASN A 57 5.08 -17.80 13.47
CA ASN A 57 4.00 -18.32 12.66
C ASN A 57 4.40 -18.47 11.18
N ALA A 58 5.09 -17.47 10.63
CA ALA A 58 5.59 -17.50 9.25
C ALA A 58 6.61 -18.65 9.06
N CYS A 59 7.56 -18.83 9.97
CA CYS A 59 8.52 -19.93 9.94
C CYS A 59 7.81 -21.30 9.99
N GLN A 60 6.82 -21.46 10.87
CA GLN A 60 6.06 -22.70 10.97
C GLN A 60 5.30 -23.04 9.68
N LEU A 61 4.66 -22.05 9.05
CA LEU A 61 3.95 -22.25 7.80
C LEU A 61 4.90 -22.62 6.66
N VAL A 62 6.05 -21.95 6.54
CA VAL A 62 7.08 -22.26 5.53
C VAL A 62 7.59 -23.68 5.70
N ALA A 63 7.91 -24.10 6.91
CA ALA A 63 8.37 -25.46 7.21
C ALA A 63 7.29 -26.51 6.93
N LEU A 64 6.04 -26.25 7.34
CA LEU A 64 4.89 -27.14 7.08
C LEU A 64 4.68 -27.40 5.59
N LEU A 65 4.91 -26.37 4.75
CA LEU A 65 4.75 -26.46 3.30
C LEU A 65 6.04 -26.89 2.56
N SER A 66 7.15 -27.12 3.29
CA SER A 66 8.47 -27.44 2.74
C SER A 66 8.97 -26.40 1.74
N LEU A 67 8.74 -25.11 2.03
CA LEU A 67 9.12 -23.97 1.18
C LEU A 67 10.41 -23.26 1.64
N ASP A 68 11.16 -23.85 2.58
CA ASP A 68 12.37 -23.24 3.18
C ASP A 68 13.46 -22.86 2.17
N LYS A 69 13.45 -23.48 1.00
CA LYS A 69 14.39 -23.17 -0.10
C LYS A 69 13.99 -21.93 -0.89
N GLN A 70 12.69 -21.58 -0.92
CA GLN A 70 12.15 -20.49 -1.71
C GLN A 70 11.71 -19.29 -0.86
N ILE A 71 11.37 -19.51 0.43
CA ILE A 71 10.91 -18.45 1.31
C ILE A 71 11.86 -18.35 2.51
N GLN A 72 12.53 -17.21 2.61
CA GLN A 72 13.37 -16.88 3.76
C GLN A 72 12.60 -15.95 4.70
N VAL A 73 12.32 -16.39 5.92
CA VAL A 73 11.69 -15.55 6.93
C VAL A 73 12.78 -14.86 7.77
N ARG A 74 12.68 -13.54 7.95
CA ARG A 74 13.63 -12.72 8.73
C ARG A 74 12.90 -11.93 9.81
N LEU A 75 13.41 -11.99 11.03
CA LEU A 75 12.94 -11.15 12.15
C LEU A 75 13.65 -9.81 12.10
N GLY A 76 12.92 -8.70 12.03
CA GLY A 76 13.49 -7.36 12.11
C GLY A 76 12.57 -6.27 11.58
N ASP A 77 13.04 -5.03 11.64
CA ASP A 77 12.24 -3.83 11.42
C ASP A 77 12.35 -3.33 9.97
N GLY A 78 11.26 -3.45 9.22
CA GLY A 78 11.14 -2.93 7.87
C GLY A 78 12.17 -3.49 6.90
N LEU A 79 12.83 -2.60 6.15
CA LEU A 79 13.85 -2.94 5.16
C LEU A 79 15.25 -3.16 5.76
N LYS A 80 15.45 -2.91 7.06
CA LYS A 80 16.78 -2.99 7.72
C LYS A 80 17.39 -4.41 7.70
N VAL A 81 16.56 -5.42 7.45
CA VAL A 81 16.98 -6.82 7.39
C VAL A 81 17.25 -7.33 5.98
N LEU A 82 17.10 -6.46 4.99
CA LEU A 82 17.43 -6.73 3.59
C LEU A 82 18.76 -6.08 3.21
N GLN A 83 19.40 -6.66 2.19
CA GLN A 83 20.53 -6.02 1.51
C GLN A 83 20.04 -5.41 0.18
N PRO A 84 20.71 -4.38 -0.35
CA PRO A 84 20.42 -3.88 -1.70
C PRO A 84 20.46 -5.02 -2.74
N HIS A 85 19.51 -4.98 -3.69
CA HIS A 85 19.36 -5.93 -4.79
C HIS A 85 18.94 -7.37 -4.40
N GLU A 86 18.56 -7.63 -3.17
CA GLU A 86 18.00 -8.95 -2.78
C GLU A 86 16.58 -9.19 -3.32
N ALA A 87 15.81 -8.15 -3.58
CA ALA A 87 14.45 -8.24 -4.10
C ALA A 87 14.24 -7.25 -5.24
N ALA A 88 13.70 -7.72 -6.34
CA ALA A 88 13.28 -6.86 -7.46
C ALA A 88 11.96 -6.15 -7.16
N THR A 89 11.04 -6.82 -6.44
CA THR A 89 9.81 -6.20 -5.94
C THR A 89 9.80 -6.17 -4.41
N ILE A 90 9.52 -5.00 -3.83
CA ILE A 90 9.27 -4.85 -2.40
C ILE A 90 7.79 -4.58 -2.20
N CYS A 91 7.11 -5.47 -1.48
CA CYS A 91 5.72 -5.31 -1.07
C CYS A 91 5.66 -4.82 0.37
N ILE A 92 4.88 -3.75 0.63
CA ILE A 92 4.57 -3.27 1.98
C ILE A 92 3.06 -3.06 2.04
N SER A 93 2.35 -3.93 2.75
CA SER A 93 0.89 -3.89 2.79
C SER A 93 0.34 -3.93 4.22
N GLY A 94 -0.86 -3.34 4.42
CA GLY A 94 -1.53 -3.38 5.73
C GLY A 94 -1.02 -2.36 6.74
N LEU A 95 -0.15 -1.43 6.35
CA LEU A 95 0.40 -0.38 7.21
C LEU A 95 -0.17 1.00 6.85
N GLY A 96 -0.06 1.97 7.77
CA GLY A 96 -0.38 3.36 7.44
C GLY A 96 0.62 3.97 6.46
N GLY A 97 0.18 4.84 5.55
CA GLY A 97 1.05 5.47 4.55
C GLY A 97 2.25 6.20 5.16
N CYS A 98 2.09 6.84 6.34
CA CYS A 98 3.22 7.45 7.04
C CYS A 98 4.27 6.41 7.49
N ALA A 99 3.81 5.26 8.01
CA ALA A 99 4.72 4.18 8.42
C ALA A 99 5.44 3.56 7.22
N ILE A 100 4.77 3.46 6.07
CA ILE A 100 5.42 3.03 4.82
C ILE A 100 6.51 4.03 4.41
N CYS A 101 6.23 5.34 4.46
CA CYS A 101 7.24 6.37 4.19
C CYS A 101 8.45 6.24 5.12
N GLU A 102 8.22 6.03 6.42
CA GLU A 102 9.30 5.84 7.40
C GLU A 102 10.15 4.61 7.08
N ILE A 103 9.52 3.47 6.76
CA ILE A 103 10.23 2.24 6.37
C ILE A 103 11.12 2.46 5.14
N LEU A 104 10.63 3.17 4.13
CA LEU A 104 11.39 3.47 2.93
C LEU A 104 12.53 4.46 3.22
N ALA A 105 12.27 5.49 4.03
CA ALA A 105 13.24 6.52 4.41
C ALA A 105 14.37 5.97 5.31
N ASP A 106 14.06 5.00 6.17
CA ASP A 106 15.03 4.38 7.07
C ASP A 106 16.06 3.48 6.36
N SER A 107 15.77 3.07 5.11
CA SER A 107 16.65 2.18 4.34
C SER A 107 16.66 2.56 2.85
N PRO A 108 17.08 3.79 2.52
CA PRO A 108 16.96 4.31 1.16
C PRO A 108 17.78 3.52 0.13
N ALA A 109 18.94 3.00 0.51
CA ALA A 109 19.78 2.20 -0.39
C ALA A 109 19.10 0.86 -0.78
N VAL A 110 18.39 0.23 0.16
CA VAL A 110 17.62 -1.00 -0.12
C VAL A 110 16.38 -0.66 -0.96
N ALA A 111 15.62 0.36 -0.56
CA ALA A 111 14.43 0.78 -1.31
C ALA A 111 14.78 1.11 -2.76
N GLN A 112 15.77 1.98 -3.00
CA GLN A 112 16.19 2.42 -4.34
C GLN A 112 16.84 1.32 -5.19
N SER A 113 17.25 0.21 -4.60
CA SER A 113 17.77 -0.95 -5.33
C SER A 113 16.67 -1.84 -5.92
N ALA A 114 15.42 -1.66 -5.51
CA ALA A 114 14.29 -2.39 -6.05
C ALA A 114 13.85 -1.84 -7.41
N GLU A 115 13.40 -2.73 -8.28
CA GLU A 115 12.83 -2.34 -9.57
C GLU A 115 11.38 -1.85 -9.42
N ARG A 116 10.67 -2.34 -8.38
CA ARG A 116 9.27 -1.99 -8.12
C ARG A 116 8.93 -2.01 -6.64
N LEU A 117 8.14 -1.04 -6.22
CA LEU A 117 7.44 -1.04 -4.95
C LEU A 117 5.95 -1.33 -5.19
N VAL A 118 5.37 -2.21 -4.39
CA VAL A 118 3.92 -2.48 -4.36
C VAL A 118 3.43 -2.15 -2.96
N LEU A 119 2.75 -1.02 -2.82
CA LEU A 119 2.44 -0.42 -1.54
C LEU A 119 0.93 -0.37 -1.33
N GLN A 120 0.46 -0.91 -0.19
CA GLN A 120 -0.96 -0.86 0.17
C GLN A 120 -1.12 -0.11 1.50
N PRO A 121 -1.35 1.20 1.46
CA PRO A 121 -1.58 1.99 2.66
C PRO A 121 -3.01 1.76 3.19
N GLN A 122 -3.15 1.52 4.50
CA GLN A 122 -4.46 1.47 5.19
C GLN A 122 -5.11 2.85 5.30
N ARG A 123 -4.29 3.89 5.29
CA ARG A 123 -4.68 5.31 5.41
C ARG A 123 -3.53 6.18 4.95
N HIS A 124 -3.79 7.46 4.68
CA HIS A 124 -2.81 8.46 4.28
C HIS A 124 -2.12 8.15 2.93
N ALA A 125 -2.85 7.57 1.97
CA ALA A 125 -2.36 7.33 0.62
C ALA A 125 -1.83 8.63 -0.06
N PRO A 126 -2.46 9.81 0.09
CA PRO A 126 -1.93 11.05 -0.45
C PRO A 126 -0.53 11.42 0.05
N LYS A 127 -0.24 11.17 1.35
CA LYS A 127 1.10 11.40 1.90
C LYS A 127 2.14 10.45 1.31
N LEU A 128 1.73 9.21 1.07
CA LEU A 128 2.60 8.23 0.44
C LEU A 128 2.91 8.60 -1.03
N ARG A 129 1.90 9.01 -1.81
CA ARG A 129 2.12 9.51 -3.17
C ARG A 129 3.08 10.69 -3.20
N LYS A 130 2.86 11.67 -2.32
CA LYS A 130 3.74 12.83 -2.19
C LYS A 130 5.18 12.42 -1.85
N TYR A 131 5.35 11.51 -0.89
CA TYR A 131 6.66 10.97 -0.54
C TYR A 131 7.35 10.30 -1.73
N LEU A 132 6.62 9.48 -2.49
CA LEU A 132 7.18 8.77 -3.63
C LEU A 132 7.73 9.73 -4.69
N ILE A 133 6.93 10.72 -5.12
CA ILE A 133 7.38 11.68 -6.15
C ILE A 133 8.51 12.59 -5.65
N ASP A 134 8.57 12.89 -4.35
CA ASP A 134 9.64 13.69 -3.75
C ASP A 134 10.96 12.91 -3.58
N ASN A 135 10.94 11.57 -3.75
CA ASN A 135 12.09 10.68 -3.57
C ASN A 135 12.39 9.85 -4.83
N ASP A 136 12.20 10.45 -6.01
CA ASP A 136 12.53 9.87 -7.32
C ASP A 136 11.84 8.52 -7.63
N TRP A 137 10.60 8.37 -7.19
CA TRP A 137 9.70 7.30 -7.56
C TRP A 137 8.59 7.81 -8.46
N ARG A 138 8.36 7.16 -9.61
CA ARG A 138 7.18 7.40 -10.44
C ARG A 138 6.12 6.35 -10.14
N ILE A 139 4.90 6.77 -9.96
CA ILE A 139 3.74 5.88 -9.83
C ILE A 139 3.41 5.36 -11.23
N VAL A 140 3.41 4.05 -11.41
CA VAL A 140 3.23 3.39 -12.71
C VAL A 140 1.89 2.66 -12.84
N ALA A 141 1.24 2.38 -11.73
CA ALA A 141 -0.12 1.83 -11.66
C ALA A 141 -0.75 2.11 -10.30
N GLU A 142 -2.06 2.13 -10.27
CA GLU A 142 -2.85 2.17 -9.04
C GLU A 142 -4.07 1.26 -9.19
N ASP A 143 -4.52 0.67 -8.08
CA ASP A 143 -5.65 -0.25 -8.04
C ASP A 143 -6.47 0.01 -6.77
N ILE A 144 -7.72 -0.43 -6.74
CA ILE A 144 -8.59 -0.41 -5.55
C ILE A 144 -9.12 -1.81 -5.34
N ALA A 145 -8.92 -2.36 -4.15
CA ALA A 145 -9.56 -3.59 -3.69
C ALA A 145 -10.70 -3.26 -2.72
N PHE A 146 -11.77 -4.06 -2.77
CA PHE A 146 -12.86 -3.99 -1.79
C PHE A 146 -12.95 -5.31 -1.05
N GLU A 147 -12.80 -5.25 0.27
CA GLU A 147 -12.80 -6.42 1.14
C GLU A 147 -13.38 -6.09 2.50
N SER A 148 -14.25 -6.95 3.02
CA SER A 148 -14.83 -6.82 4.37
C SER A 148 -15.42 -5.43 4.65
N SER A 149 -16.09 -4.85 3.65
CA SER A 149 -16.70 -3.50 3.69
C SER A 149 -15.73 -2.32 3.68
N PHE A 150 -14.45 -2.55 3.39
CA PHE A 150 -13.43 -1.51 3.27
C PHE A 150 -12.83 -1.45 1.88
N TYR A 151 -12.47 -0.24 1.46
CA TYR A 151 -11.71 0.00 0.23
C TYR A 151 -10.22 0.18 0.57
N TYR A 152 -9.37 -0.43 -0.23
CA TYR A 152 -7.92 -0.40 -0.07
C TYR A 152 -7.28 0.07 -1.37
N GLU A 153 -6.54 1.16 -1.30
CA GLU A 153 -5.73 1.64 -2.42
C GLU A 153 -4.43 0.85 -2.50
N ILE A 154 -4.04 0.46 -3.72
CA ILE A 154 -2.74 -0.14 -4.01
C ILE A 154 -1.99 0.83 -4.92
N ILE A 155 -0.76 1.17 -4.56
CA ILE A 155 0.10 2.09 -5.30
C ILE A 155 1.34 1.32 -5.76
N VAL A 156 1.61 1.35 -7.05
CA VAL A 156 2.78 0.72 -7.66
C VAL A 156 3.74 1.79 -8.13
N ALA A 157 4.98 1.73 -7.66
CA ALA A 157 5.99 2.71 -8.03
C ALA A 157 7.27 2.02 -8.54
N GLU A 158 7.93 2.68 -9.47
CA GLU A 158 9.23 2.30 -10.02
C GLU A 158 10.19 3.49 -9.94
N PRO A 159 11.52 3.26 -9.94
CA PRO A 159 12.47 4.36 -9.99
C PRO A 159 12.21 5.32 -11.17
N GLY A 160 12.21 6.61 -10.91
CA GLY A 160 11.99 7.62 -11.91
C GLY A 160 11.32 8.88 -11.35
N GLN A 161 11.31 9.94 -12.13
CA GLN A 161 10.70 11.22 -11.76
C GLN A 161 9.29 11.33 -12.30
N MET A 162 8.40 11.94 -11.52
CA MET A 162 7.02 12.23 -11.88
C MET A 162 6.56 13.50 -11.18
N GLN A 163 5.70 14.25 -11.83
CA GLN A 163 4.99 15.37 -11.21
C GLN A 163 3.51 15.05 -11.16
N LEU A 164 2.86 15.34 -10.06
CA LEU A 164 1.44 15.16 -9.84
C LEU A 164 0.82 16.48 -9.39
N SER A 165 -0.37 16.78 -9.87
CA SER A 165 -1.23 17.83 -9.35
C SER A 165 -1.72 17.46 -7.94
N GLU A 166 -2.24 18.42 -7.19
CA GLU A 166 -2.83 18.17 -5.87
C GLU A 166 -3.98 17.16 -5.94
N THR A 167 -4.79 17.22 -6.99
CA THR A 167 -5.90 16.28 -7.23
C THR A 167 -5.37 14.86 -7.47
N GLU A 168 -4.32 14.69 -8.27
CA GLU A 168 -3.71 13.38 -8.52
C GLU A 168 -3.02 12.82 -7.27
N ILE A 169 -2.38 13.66 -6.46
CA ILE A 169 -1.85 13.24 -5.15
C ILE A 169 -2.98 12.75 -4.25
N GLN A 170 -4.11 13.45 -4.24
CA GLN A 170 -5.23 13.13 -3.35
C GLN A 170 -5.97 11.86 -3.76
N PHE A 171 -6.18 11.64 -5.06
CA PHE A 171 -7.09 10.61 -5.56
C PHE A 171 -6.43 9.52 -6.42
N GLY A 172 -5.16 9.69 -6.82
CA GLY A 172 -4.42 8.79 -7.66
C GLY A 172 -4.48 9.15 -9.14
N SER A 173 -3.33 9.35 -9.77
CA SER A 173 -3.24 9.74 -11.17
C SER A 173 -3.78 8.68 -12.11
N HIS A 174 -3.48 7.41 -11.86
CA HIS A 174 -3.96 6.28 -12.68
C HIS A 174 -5.44 5.98 -12.42
N LEU A 175 -5.92 6.14 -11.18
CA LEU A 175 -7.32 5.95 -10.83
C LEU A 175 -8.23 7.01 -11.48
N LEU A 176 -7.70 8.24 -11.71
CA LEU A 176 -8.42 9.32 -12.37
C LEU A 176 -8.33 9.22 -13.90
N ALA A 177 -7.17 8.85 -14.46
CA ALA A 177 -6.95 8.77 -15.90
C ALA A 177 -7.74 7.62 -16.54
N GLU A 178 -7.78 6.47 -15.87
CA GLU A 178 -8.60 5.32 -16.24
C GLU A 178 -9.50 4.96 -15.05
N PRO A 179 -10.70 5.56 -14.95
CA PRO A 179 -11.53 5.43 -13.76
C PRO A 179 -11.79 3.97 -13.38
N HIS A 180 -11.18 3.55 -12.26
CA HIS A 180 -11.38 2.21 -11.74
C HIS A 180 -12.85 2.00 -11.34
N PRO A 181 -13.48 0.84 -11.61
CA PRO A 181 -14.89 0.60 -11.30
C PRO A 181 -15.28 0.85 -9.84
N LEU A 182 -14.32 0.66 -8.92
CA LEU A 182 -14.53 0.91 -7.48
C LEU A 182 -14.22 2.36 -7.06
N LEU A 183 -13.71 3.23 -7.94
CA LEU A 183 -13.35 4.60 -7.56
C LEU A 183 -14.58 5.41 -7.14
N LYS A 184 -15.64 5.38 -7.95
CA LYS A 184 -16.88 6.11 -7.66
C LYS A 184 -17.53 5.68 -6.33
N PRO A 185 -17.81 4.40 -6.06
CA PRO A 185 -18.37 3.99 -4.78
C PRO A 185 -17.42 4.25 -3.60
N TYR A 186 -16.10 4.16 -3.79
CA TYR A 186 -15.11 4.52 -2.77
C TYR A 186 -15.20 6.00 -2.40
N LEU A 187 -15.23 6.90 -3.40
CA LEU A 187 -15.33 8.34 -3.16
C LEU A 187 -16.68 8.73 -2.54
N GLN A 188 -17.78 8.07 -2.94
CA GLN A 188 -19.09 8.29 -2.34
C GLN A 188 -19.11 7.94 -0.84
N LEU A 189 -18.51 6.79 -0.45
CA LEU A 189 -18.38 6.43 0.96
C LEU A 189 -17.54 7.46 1.71
N LYS A 190 -16.39 7.85 1.15
CA LYS A 190 -15.50 8.84 1.75
C LYS A 190 -16.17 10.20 1.91
N LEU A 191 -16.99 10.62 0.95
CA LEU A 191 -17.79 11.84 1.02
C LEU A 191 -18.78 11.79 2.16
N ALA A 192 -19.53 10.68 2.30
CA ALA A 192 -20.50 10.50 3.38
C ALA A 192 -19.84 10.56 4.77
N ASP A 193 -18.68 9.91 4.94
CA ASP A 193 -17.91 9.96 6.20
C ASP A 193 -17.46 11.39 6.54
N LEU A 194 -17.01 12.16 5.55
CA LEU A 194 -16.59 13.55 5.75
C LEU A 194 -17.77 14.47 6.07
N GLN A 195 -18.92 14.27 5.42
CA GLN A 195 -20.15 15.03 5.71
C GLN A 195 -20.63 14.78 7.14
N LEU A 196 -20.66 13.52 7.59
CA LEU A 196 -21.00 13.16 8.96
C LEU A 196 -20.03 13.78 9.97
N LEU A 197 -18.72 13.76 9.67
CA LEU A 197 -17.72 14.43 10.50
C LEU A 197 -17.94 15.97 10.55
N GLY A 198 -18.37 16.56 9.42
CA GLY A 198 -18.71 17.98 9.33
C GLY A 198 -19.86 18.37 10.27
N GLU A 199 -20.92 17.58 10.28
CA GLU A 199 -22.06 17.75 11.19
C GLU A 199 -21.63 17.70 12.67
N GLN A 200 -20.77 16.73 13.03
CA GLN A 200 -20.23 16.61 14.39
C GLN A 200 -19.32 17.79 14.78
N LEU A 201 -18.61 18.38 13.82
CA LEU A 201 -17.75 19.53 14.05
C LEU A 201 -18.52 20.87 14.07
N ALA A 202 -19.72 20.93 13.49
CA ALA A 202 -20.54 22.13 13.44
C ALA A 202 -20.90 22.65 14.86
N THR A 203 -21.06 21.73 15.81
CA THR A 203 -21.40 22.06 17.21
C THR A 203 -20.19 22.40 18.09
N LYS A 204 -18.95 22.27 17.57
CA LYS A 204 -17.71 22.53 18.33
C LYS A 204 -17.26 23.99 18.09
N GLU A 205 -16.97 24.72 19.16
CA GLU A 205 -16.45 26.08 19.13
C GLU A 205 -14.92 26.13 19.26
N GLY A 206 -14.32 27.25 18.84
CA GLY A 206 -12.89 27.52 18.96
C GLY A 206 -12.14 27.55 17.62
N ALA A 207 -10.96 28.17 17.64
CA ALA A 207 -10.15 28.42 16.44
C ALA A 207 -9.69 27.11 15.76
N GLU A 208 -9.39 26.09 16.55
CA GLU A 208 -8.97 24.76 16.03
C GLU A 208 -10.13 24.04 15.30
N ALA A 209 -11.34 24.09 15.87
CA ALA A 209 -12.53 23.55 15.23
C ALA A 209 -12.86 24.31 13.93
N ALA A 210 -12.68 25.63 13.90
CA ALA A 210 -12.87 26.44 12.70
C ALA A 210 -11.87 26.04 11.58
N LYS A 211 -10.57 25.88 11.88
CA LYS A 211 -9.57 25.43 10.92
C LYS A 211 -9.91 24.04 10.36
N ARG A 212 -10.33 23.13 11.25
CA ARG A 212 -10.68 21.77 10.85
C ARG A 212 -11.91 21.73 9.94
N ARG A 213 -12.92 22.59 10.18
CA ARG A 213 -14.09 22.75 9.29
C ARG A 213 -13.69 23.23 7.90
N ILE A 214 -12.80 24.23 7.81
CA ILE A 214 -12.30 24.74 6.52
C ILE A 214 -11.61 23.63 5.73
N SER A 215 -10.68 22.90 6.36
CA SER A 215 -9.97 21.80 5.71
C SER A 215 -10.93 20.69 5.28
N LEU A 216 -11.93 20.37 6.09
CA LEU A 216 -12.93 19.37 5.78
C LEU A 216 -13.79 19.79 4.57
N GLN A 217 -14.23 21.06 4.54
CA GLN A 217 -15.02 21.57 3.40
C GLN A 217 -14.22 21.53 2.10
N GLN A 218 -12.92 21.83 2.13
CA GLN A 218 -12.04 21.71 0.97
C GLN A 218 -11.97 20.26 0.46
N GLN A 219 -11.84 19.29 1.36
CA GLN A 219 -11.83 17.87 0.98
C GLN A 219 -13.16 17.41 0.38
N ILE A 220 -14.29 17.87 0.95
CA ILE A 220 -15.64 17.58 0.43
C ILE A 220 -15.75 18.11 -1.01
N THR A 221 -15.44 19.41 -1.22
CA THR A 221 -15.50 20.02 -2.57
C THR A 221 -14.63 19.29 -3.57
N GLN A 222 -13.40 18.92 -3.21
CA GLN A 222 -12.51 18.15 -4.10
C GLN A 222 -13.10 16.79 -4.50
N ILE A 223 -13.76 16.07 -3.58
CA ILE A 223 -14.41 14.80 -3.89
C ILE A 223 -15.62 15.02 -4.79
N GLU A 224 -16.44 16.04 -4.52
CA GLU A 224 -17.62 16.38 -5.34
C GLU A 224 -17.21 16.73 -6.77
N ASP A 225 -16.14 17.51 -6.94
CA ASP A 225 -15.60 17.89 -8.25
C ASP A 225 -15.15 16.63 -9.06
N VAL A 226 -14.43 15.72 -8.39
CA VAL A 226 -14.00 14.46 -9.04
C VAL A 226 -15.21 13.58 -9.36
N LEU A 227 -16.18 13.44 -8.46
CA LEU A 227 -17.39 12.65 -8.71
C LEU A 227 -18.25 13.21 -9.84
N GLY A 228 -18.23 14.54 -10.03
CA GLY A 228 -18.90 15.22 -11.15
C GLY A 228 -18.25 14.95 -12.50
N GLY A 229 -16.99 14.57 -12.54
CA GLY A 229 -16.24 14.19 -13.74
C GLY A 229 -16.21 12.69 -14.06
N LEU A 230 -16.67 11.81 -13.14
CA LEU A 230 -16.76 10.35 -13.27
C LEU A 230 -18.17 9.91 -13.73
#